data_ef3678299f4a123f9df8ca74540f9b48
#
_entry.id   ef3678299f4a123f9df8ca74540f9b48
#
_cell.length_a   1.000
_cell.length_b   1.000
_cell.length_c   1.000
_cell.angle_alpha   90.00
_cell.angle_beta   90.00
_cell.angle_gamma   90.00
#
_symmetry.space_group_name_H-M   'P 1'
#
loop_
_entity.id
_entity.type
_entity.pdbx_description
1 polymer ?
#
loop_
_entity_poly.entity_id
_entity_poly.type
_entity_poly.pdbx_seq_one_letter_code
_entity_poly.pdbx_strand_id
1 'polypeptide(L)'
;CQFCPVGWLWDAGQCYYFSSAKKTWEKSREDCCSRGGQLVTIQDNTTLAFVMRTANMEVFHVGLKKDGYASDWKWLDGTTLKGISPIRQYTRSYQACGRVSSLGLSSGLCSEPLGWVCKQSAATLQWLQSSPPAFVWQNTTYNCMRP
;
A
#
# COMPACT_ATOMS: atom_id res chain seq x y z
N CYS A 1 17.72 -14.09 -6.23
CA CYS A 1 16.30 -14.05 -6.56
C CYS A 1 15.51 -13.60 -5.34
N GLN A 2 14.59 -12.68 -5.51
CA GLN A 2 13.65 -12.26 -4.48
C GLN A 2 12.26 -12.77 -4.85
N PHE A 3 11.41 -13.01 -3.84
CA PHE A 3 10.15 -13.68 -4.06
C PHE A 3 8.98 -12.81 -3.62
N CYS A 4 7.95 -12.76 -4.47
CA CYS A 4 6.66 -12.15 -4.14
C CYS A 4 5.56 -13.19 -4.28
N PRO A 5 4.45 -13.06 -3.52
CA PRO A 5 3.30 -13.92 -3.74
C PRO A 5 2.78 -13.79 -5.17
N VAL A 6 2.17 -14.85 -5.70
CA VAL A 6 1.56 -14.82 -7.04
C VAL A 6 0.53 -13.70 -7.08
N GLY A 7 0.56 -12.92 -8.16
CA GLY A 7 -0.35 -11.78 -8.34
C GLY A 7 0.19 -10.46 -7.81
N TRP A 8 1.31 -10.48 -7.11
CA TRP A 8 1.95 -9.26 -6.62
C TRP A 8 3.05 -8.82 -7.59
N LEU A 9 3.29 -7.52 -7.63
CA LEU A 9 4.34 -6.93 -8.46
C LEU A 9 5.56 -6.64 -7.60
N TRP A 10 6.75 -6.79 -8.18
CA TRP A 10 8.01 -6.51 -7.48
C TRP A 10 8.58 -5.17 -7.93
N ASP A 11 9.05 -4.37 -6.97
CA ASP A 11 9.82 -3.15 -7.26
C ASP A 11 10.77 -2.88 -6.10
N ALA A 12 12.05 -2.78 -6.39
CA ALA A 12 13.09 -2.37 -5.44
C ALA A 12 13.02 -3.11 -4.08
N GLY A 13 12.86 -4.43 -4.12
CA GLY A 13 12.86 -5.25 -2.90
C GLY A 13 11.53 -5.34 -2.19
N GLN A 14 10.48 -4.77 -2.75
CA GLN A 14 9.14 -4.78 -2.16
C GLN A 14 8.15 -5.43 -3.12
N CYS A 15 7.12 -6.04 -2.55
CA CYS A 15 6.02 -6.62 -3.29
C CYS A 15 4.77 -5.79 -3.11
N TYR A 16 4.03 -5.57 -4.20
CA TYR A 16 2.84 -4.71 -4.22
C TYR A 16 1.66 -5.45 -4.81
N TYR A 17 0.52 -5.31 -4.16
CA TYR A 17 -0.74 -5.86 -4.65
C TYR A 17 -1.72 -4.72 -4.94
N PHE A 18 -2.15 -4.61 -6.19
CA PHE A 18 -3.16 -3.63 -6.61
C PHE A 18 -4.47 -4.36 -6.78
N SER A 19 -5.47 -4.04 -5.97
CA SER A 19 -6.74 -4.76 -5.99
C SER A 19 -7.55 -4.47 -7.23
N SER A 20 -8.37 -5.45 -7.63
CA SER A 20 -9.39 -5.25 -8.66
C SER A 20 -10.76 -4.96 -8.06
N ALA A 21 -10.95 -5.21 -6.78
CA ALA A 21 -12.17 -4.91 -6.04
C ALA A 21 -12.07 -3.52 -5.43
N LYS A 22 -13.19 -3.04 -4.85
CA LYS A 22 -13.27 -1.75 -4.18
C LYS A 22 -13.79 -1.94 -2.77
N LYS A 23 -13.15 -1.27 -1.80
CA LYS A 23 -13.54 -1.31 -0.39
C LYS A 23 -13.31 0.06 0.24
N THR A 24 -13.89 0.27 1.42
CA THR A 24 -13.56 1.44 2.25
C THR A 24 -12.10 1.34 2.68
N TRP A 25 -11.55 2.46 3.16
CA TRP A 25 -10.16 2.49 3.62
C TRP A 25 -9.91 1.46 4.74
N GLU A 26 -10.81 1.40 5.73
CA GLU A 26 -10.64 0.47 6.85
C GLU A 26 -10.70 -0.99 6.40
N LYS A 27 -11.63 -1.32 5.52
CA LYS A 27 -11.73 -2.67 4.98
C LYS A 27 -10.53 -3.03 4.09
N SER A 28 -9.99 -2.04 3.39
CA SER A 28 -8.78 -2.22 2.59
C SER A 28 -7.58 -2.54 3.49
N ARG A 29 -7.47 -1.83 4.61
CA ARG A 29 -6.43 -2.08 5.61
C ARG A 29 -6.52 -3.50 6.15
N GLU A 30 -7.74 -3.94 6.50
CA GLU A 30 -7.97 -5.31 6.97
C GLU A 30 -7.58 -6.34 5.91
N ASP A 31 -7.92 -6.08 4.66
CA ASP A 31 -7.59 -6.98 3.55
C ASP A 31 -6.08 -7.15 3.40
N CYS A 32 -5.34 -6.04 3.42
CA CYS A 32 -3.88 -6.11 3.32
C CYS A 32 -3.28 -6.92 4.47
N CYS A 33 -3.79 -6.74 5.69
CA CYS A 33 -3.33 -7.53 6.83
C CYS A 33 -3.59 -9.02 6.61
N SER A 34 -4.75 -9.37 6.07
CA SER A 34 -5.09 -10.77 5.80
C SER A 34 -4.20 -11.40 4.72
N ARG A 35 -3.60 -10.58 3.87
CA ARG A 35 -2.68 -11.03 2.81
C ARG A 35 -1.21 -11.06 3.26
N GLY A 36 -0.93 -10.75 4.52
CA GLY A 36 0.42 -10.74 5.06
C GLY A 36 1.20 -9.46 4.80
N GLY A 37 0.51 -8.39 4.41
CA GLY A 37 1.11 -7.09 4.16
C GLY A 37 0.39 -5.99 4.90
N GLN A 38 0.48 -4.78 4.40
CA GLN A 38 -0.28 -3.63 4.92
C GLN A 38 -0.53 -2.64 3.80
N LEU A 39 -1.50 -1.74 3.99
CA LEU A 39 -1.71 -0.66 3.03
C LEU A 39 -0.39 0.07 2.79
N VAL A 40 -0.12 0.37 1.54
CA VAL A 40 1.19 0.89 1.14
C VAL A 40 1.51 2.19 1.86
N THR A 41 2.73 2.27 2.38
CA THR A 41 3.32 3.50 2.90
C THR A 41 4.39 3.96 1.91
N ILE A 42 4.45 5.26 1.65
CA ILE A 42 5.31 5.80 0.60
C ILE A 42 6.29 6.76 1.24
N GLN A 43 7.55 6.36 1.31
CA GLN A 43 8.59 7.11 2.01
C GLN A 43 9.54 7.86 1.08
N ASP A 44 9.50 7.56 -0.22
CA ASP A 44 10.39 8.18 -1.18
C ASP A 44 9.72 8.36 -2.53
N ASN A 45 10.35 9.19 -3.37
CA ASN A 45 9.81 9.51 -4.68
C ASN A 45 9.86 8.33 -5.67
N THR A 46 10.79 7.41 -5.49
CA THR A 46 10.88 6.23 -6.34
C THR A 46 9.66 5.32 -6.17
N THR A 47 9.30 5.06 -4.91
CA THR A 47 8.10 4.28 -4.61
C THR A 47 6.84 4.98 -5.10
N LEU A 48 6.74 6.30 -4.88
CA LEU A 48 5.59 7.07 -5.35
C LEU A 48 5.47 6.98 -6.88
N ALA A 49 6.57 7.14 -7.60
CA ALA A 49 6.57 7.06 -9.06
C ALA A 49 6.11 5.68 -9.55
N PHE A 50 6.57 4.61 -8.91
CA PHE A 50 6.15 3.25 -9.26
C PHE A 50 4.64 3.07 -9.05
N VAL A 51 4.14 3.50 -7.90
CA VAL A 51 2.72 3.35 -7.57
C VAL A 51 1.86 4.18 -8.52
N MET A 52 2.27 5.41 -8.82
CA MET A 52 1.55 6.27 -9.76
C MET A 52 1.46 5.67 -11.16
N ARG A 53 2.59 5.13 -11.67
CA ARG A 53 2.61 4.50 -12.99
C ARG A 53 1.70 3.28 -13.03
N THR A 54 1.73 2.47 -11.98
CA THR A 54 0.95 1.24 -11.92
C THR A 54 -0.53 1.53 -11.73
N ALA A 55 -0.87 2.60 -11.00
CA ALA A 55 -2.26 3.00 -10.79
C ALA A 55 -2.98 3.32 -12.12
N ASN A 56 -2.24 3.86 -13.08
CA ASN A 56 -2.77 4.22 -14.38
C ASN A 56 -3.98 5.15 -14.25
N MET A 57 -5.15 4.76 -14.71
CA MET A 57 -6.37 5.59 -14.68
C MET A 57 -7.21 5.41 -13.42
N GLU A 58 -6.77 4.59 -12.49
CA GLU A 58 -7.55 4.26 -11.30
C GLU A 58 -7.05 4.98 -10.06
N VAL A 59 -7.90 5.01 -9.04
CA VAL A 59 -7.58 5.61 -7.74
C VAL A 59 -7.58 4.51 -6.70
N PHE A 60 -6.55 4.51 -5.84
CA PHE A 60 -6.34 3.47 -4.85
C PHE A 60 -6.13 4.07 -3.46
N HIS A 61 -6.70 3.43 -2.44
CA HIS A 61 -6.37 3.74 -1.05
C HIS A 61 -4.91 3.42 -0.76
N VAL A 62 -4.27 4.29 0.02
CA VAL A 62 -2.91 4.07 0.53
C VAL A 62 -2.94 4.21 2.05
N GLY A 63 -1.86 3.79 2.71
CA GLY A 63 -1.79 3.75 4.17
C GLY A 63 -1.52 5.11 4.81
N LEU A 64 -2.28 6.11 4.43
CA LEU A 64 -2.15 7.48 4.90
C LEU A 64 -3.49 7.93 5.47
N LYS A 65 -3.48 8.50 6.67
CA LYS A 65 -4.70 8.91 7.35
C LYS A 65 -4.48 10.15 8.20
N LYS A 66 -5.53 10.96 8.30
CA LYS A 66 -5.57 12.12 9.17
C LYS A 66 -6.75 11.98 10.13
N ASP A 67 -6.48 12.00 11.43
CA ASP A 67 -7.49 11.94 12.46
C ASP A 67 -7.63 13.31 13.11
N GLY A 68 -8.83 13.91 13.00
CA GLY A 68 -9.13 15.19 13.58
C GLY A 68 -8.64 16.37 12.76
N TYR A 69 -9.12 17.56 13.10
CA TYR A 69 -8.82 18.79 12.36
C TYR A 69 -7.39 19.29 12.58
N ALA A 70 -6.86 19.06 13.76
CA ALA A 70 -5.54 19.55 14.13
C ALA A 70 -4.43 18.51 13.96
N SER A 71 -4.77 17.30 13.50
CA SER A 71 -3.80 16.22 13.36
C SER A 71 -3.05 16.33 12.04
N ASP A 72 -1.79 15.93 12.08
CA ASP A 72 -1.00 15.82 10.86
C ASP A 72 -1.34 14.53 10.12
N TRP A 73 -1.04 14.52 8.82
CA TRP A 73 -1.12 13.30 8.03
C TRP A 73 -0.04 12.33 8.47
N LYS A 74 -0.44 11.09 8.75
CA LYS A 74 0.48 10.03 9.16
C LYS A 74 0.30 8.78 8.34
N TRP A 75 1.44 8.19 8.00
CA TRP A 75 1.46 6.85 7.41
C TRP A 75 1.21 5.80 8.50
N LEU A 76 0.78 4.61 8.10
CA LEU A 76 0.50 3.52 9.05
C LEU A 76 1.73 3.07 9.84
N ASP A 77 2.93 3.37 9.35
CA ASP A 77 4.17 3.06 10.08
C ASP A 77 4.50 4.11 11.14
N GLY A 78 3.65 5.11 11.33
CA GLY A 78 3.84 6.15 12.34
C GLY A 78 4.58 7.39 11.85
N THR A 79 5.17 7.35 10.66
CA THR A 79 5.88 8.51 10.12
C THR A 79 4.90 9.57 9.63
N THR A 80 5.30 10.84 9.71
CA THR A 80 4.49 11.94 9.18
C THR A 80 4.74 12.12 7.70
N LEU A 81 3.76 12.71 7.01
CA LEU A 81 3.91 13.06 5.62
C LEU A 81 4.93 14.19 5.49
N LYS A 82 6.03 13.95 4.77
CA LYS A 82 7.10 14.93 4.58
C LYS A 82 7.45 15.02 3.12
N GLY A 83 7.42 16.22 2.57
CA GLY A 83 8.16 16.64 1.39
C GLY A 83 8.20 15.78 0.14
N ILE A 84 7.57 14.62 0.10
CA ILE A 84 7.58 13.76 -1.08
C ILE A 84 6.72 14.39 -2.16
N SER A 85 5.53 14.85 -1.75
CA SER A 85 4.58 15.48 -2.66
C SER A 85 3.53 16.19 -1.81
N PRO A 86 3.12 17.40 -2.19
CA PRO A 86 1.99 18.03 -1.50
C PRO A 86 0.75 17.19 -1.74
N ILE A 87 -0.02 16.96 -0.68
CA ILE A 87 -1.26 16.23 -0.80
C ILE A 87 -2.37 17.20 -1.21
N ARG A 88 -3.16 16.82 -2.20
CA ARG A 88 -4.32 17.57 -2.62
C ARG A 88 -5.49 17.22 -1.71
N GLN A 89 -6.08 18.21 -1.07
CA GLN A 89 -7.19 17.99 -0.16
C GLN A 89 -8.50 18.30 -0.86
N TYR A 90 -9.36 17.31 -0.95
CA TYR A 90 -10.68 17.45 -1.55
C TYR A 90 -11.81 17.36 -0.54
N THR A 91 -11.49 17.11 0.73
CA THR A 91 -12.49 17.00 1.78
C THR A 91 -12.07 17.81 3.00
N ARG A 92 -13.06 18.40 3.67
CA ARG A 92 -12.88 19.11 4.93
C ARG A 92 -13.28 18.26 6.12
N SER A 93 -13.63 16.98 5.88
CA SER A 93 -13.95 16.08 6.95
C SER A 93 -12.74 15.88 7.86
N TYR A 94 -13.00 15.79 9.16
CA TYR A 94 -11.94 15.47 10.11
C TYR A 94 -11.45 14.04 9.97
N GLN A 95 -12.22 13.17 9.32
CA GLN A 95 -11.79 11.81 8.97
C GLN A 95 -11.50 11.76 7.48
N ALA A 96 -10.25 11.99 7.15
CA ALA A 96 -9.78 11.96 5.77
C ALA A 96 -8.72 10.86 5.62
N CYS A 97 -8.77 10.17 4.50
CA CYS A 97 -7.82 9.11 4.18
C CYS A 97 -7.10 9.41 2.88
N GLY A 98 -5.85 8.96 2.80
CA GLY A 98 -5.03 9.17 1.61
C GLY A 98 -5.39 8.21 0.50
N ARG A 99 -5.19 8.67 -0.72
CA ARG A 99 -5.34 7.89 -1.93
C ARG A 99 -4.30 8.33 -2.96
N VAL A 100 -4.07 7.49 -3.93
CA VAL A 100 -3.09 7.74 -4.99
C VAL A 100 -3.73 7.48 -6.35
N SER A 101 -3.32 8.26 -7.33
CA SER A 101 -3.64 8.04 -8.74
C SER A 101 -2.42 8.43 -9.56
N SER A 102 -2.54 8.39 -10.88
CA SER A 102 -1.48 8.86 -11.75
C SER A 102 -1.15 10.35 -11.55
N LEU A 103 -2.04 11.10 -10.89
CA LEU A 103 -1.84 12.52 -10.59
C LEU A 103 -1.12 12.77 -9.26
N GLY A 104 -0.88 11.74 -8.47
CA GLY A 104 -0.20 11.84 -7.18
C GLY A 104 -1.08 11.52 -6.00
N LEU A 105 -0.62 11.94 -4.83
CA LEU A 105 -1.35 11.73 -3.57
C LEU A 105 -2.48 12.77 -3.44
N SER A 106 -3.61 12.31 -2.95
CA SER A 106 -4.75 13.17 -2.65
C SER A 106 -5.48 12.61 -1.42
N SER A 107 -6.54 13.28 -1.03
CA SER A 107 -7.33 12.86 0.13
C SER A 107 -8.82 12.86 -0.20
N GLY A 108 -9.56 12.06 0.55
CA GLY A 108 -11.00 11.99 0.43
C GLY A 108 -11.60 11.27 1.61
N LEU A 109 -12.89 10.97 1.54
CA LEU A 109 -13.58 10.29 2.63
C LEU A 109 -13.07 8.86 2.79
N CYS A 110 -12.81 8.47 4.02
CA CYS A 110 -12.36 7.12 4.33
C CYS A 110 -13.41 6.05 3.97
N SER A 111 -14.67 6.44 3.93
CA SER A 111 -15.79 5.55 3.63
C SER A 111 -15.99 5.29 2.13
N GLU A 112 -15.30 6.01 1.28
CA GLU A 112 -15.46 5.84 -0.17
C GLU A 112 -14.84 4.53 -0.63
N PRO A 113 -15.60 3.67 -1.36
CA PRO A 113 -15.03 2.43 -1.89
C PRO A 113 -14.08 2.71 -3.06
N LEU A 114 -12.85 2.29 -2.91
CA LEU A 114 -11.81 2.38 -3.95
C LEU A 114 -11.02 1.08 -3.99
N GLY A 115 -10.24 0.90 -5.05
CA GLY A 115 -9.17 -0.09 -5.04
C GLY A 115 -8.18 0.25 -3.93
N TRP A 116 -7.29 -0.65 -3.63
CA TRP A 116 -6.28 -0.43 -2.59
C TRP A 116 -4.96 -1.07 -3.00
N VAL A 117 -3.86 -0.58 -2.42
CA VAL A 117 -2.53 -1.09 -2.68
C VAL A 117 -1.95 -1.63 -1.39
N CYS A 118 -1.55 -2.90 -1.41
CA CYS A 118 -0.84 -3.54 -0.31
C CYS A 118 0.65 -3.59 -0.61
N LYS A 119 1.46 -3.60 0.43
CA LYS A 119 2.90 -3.73 0.33
C LYS A 119 3.41 -4.73 1.36
N GLN A 120 4.38 -5.55 0.97
CA GLN A 120 5.17 -6.36 1.88
C GLN A 120 6.59 -6.48 1.33
N SER A 121 7.55 -6.75 2.21
CA SER A 121 8.93 -6.96 1.77
C SER A 121 9.01 -8.24 0.93
N ALA A 122 9.82 -8.20 -0.13
CA ALA A 122 10.09 -9.40 -0.89
C ALA A 122 10.85 -10.39 0.00
N ALA A 123 10.54 -11.68 -0.17
CA ALA A 123 11.19 -12.73 0.59
C ALA A 123 12.48 -13.17 -0.10
N THR A 124 13.46 -13.55 0.70
CA THR A 124 14.68 -14.16 0.18
C THR A 124 14.57 -15.68 0.33
N LEU A 125 15.36 -16.41 -0.40
CA LEU A 125 15.38 -17.85 -0.28
C LEU A 125 15.71 -18.29 1.16
N GLN A 126 16.63 -17.59 1.81
CA GLN A 126 17.00 -17.89 3.19
C GLN A 126 15.82 -17.72 4.13
N TRP A 127 15.05 -16.64 3.98
CA TRP A 127 13.86 -16.41 4.80
C TRP A 127 12.84 -17.52 4.59
N LEU A 128 12.61 -17.91 3.34
CA LEU A 128 11.62 -18.93 3.01
C LEU A 128 12.00 -20.30 3.59
N GLN A 129 13.30 -20.59 3.71
CA GLN A 129 13.78 -21.87 4.25
C GLN A 129 13.89 -21.89 5.76
N SER A 130 14.23 -20.77 6.39
CA SER A 130 14.59 -20.76 7.81
C SER A 130 13.42 -20.51 8.76
N SER A 131 12.44 -19.70 8.40
CA SER A 131 11.39 -19.29 9.33
C SER A 131 10.07 -18.93 8.69
N PRO A 132 9.59 -19.64 7.68
CA PRO A 132 8.30 -19.27 7.12
C PRO A 132 7.19 -19.61 8.11
N PRO A 133 6.26 -18.71 8.38
CA PRO A 133 5.06 -19.09 9.10
C PRO A 133 4.33 -20.18 8.31
N ALA A 134 3.86 -21.20 9.00
CA ALA A 134 3.25 -22.35 8.35
C ALA A 134 2.05 -21.95 7.47
N PHE A 135 1.27 -20.96 7.91
CA PHE A 135 0.11 -20.51 7.15
C PHE A 135 0.50 -19.86 5.81
N VAL A 136 1.67 -19.26 5.72
CA VAL A 136 2.16 -18.67 4.48
C VAL A 136 2.42 -19.74 3.43
N TRP A 137 3.03 -20.85 3.84
CA TRP A 137 3.30 -21.96 2.94
C TRP A 137 2.06 -22.65 2.43
N GLN A 138 1.05 -22.78 3.29
CA GLN A 138 -0.14 -23.56 2.96
C GLN A 138 -1.02 -22.86 1.93
N ASN A 139 -1.04 -21.52 1.91
CA ASN A 139 -2.00 -20.76 1.11
C ASN A 139 -1.36 -19.75 0.15
N THR A 140 -0.03 -19.67 0.12
CA THR A 140 0.66 -18.64 -0.67
C THR A 140 1.69 -19.29 -1.58
N THR A 141 1.59 -19.03 -2.86
CA THR A 141 2.59 -19.40 -3.85
C THR A 141 3.44 -18.17 -4.16
N TYR A 142 4.76 -18.37 -4.21
CA TYR A 142 5.70 -17.29 -4.43
C TYR A 142 6.36 -17.41 -5.80
N ASN A 143 6.50 -16.29 -6.47
CA ASN A 143 7.25 -16.18 -7.71
C ASN A 143 8.64 -15.64 -7.46
N CYS A 144 9.62 -16.18 -8.16
CA CYS A 144 10.96 -15.62 -8.17
C CYS A 144 10.95 -14.37 -9.04
N MET A 145 11.28 -13.23 -8.42
CA MET A 145 11.34 -11.95 -9.11
C MET A 145 12.79 -11.53 -9.26
N ARG A 146 13.17 -11.08 -10.43
CA ARG A 146 14.53 -10.60 -10.68
C ARG A 146 14.53 -9.08 -10.72
N PRO A 147 15.57 -8.47 -10.14
CA PRO A 147 15.72 -7.00 -10.23
C PRO A 147 15.79 -6.52 -11.66
#